data_54cf001de688effda5acd157a7458659
#
_entry.id   54cf001de688effda5acd157a7458659
#
_cell.length_a   1.000
_cell.length_b   1.000
_cell.length_c   1.000
_cell.angle_alpha   90.00
_cell.angle_beta   90.00
_cell.angle_gamma   90.00
#
_symmetry.space_group_name_H-M   'P 1'
#
loop_
_entity.id
_entity.type
_entity.pdbx_description
1 polymer ?
#
loop_
_entity_poly.entity_id
_entity_poly.type
_entity_poly.pdbx_seq_one_letter_code
_entity_poly.pdbx_strand_id
1 'polypeptide(L)'
;APVGEHRDLLAYLVRRLLENGANSSFVHQLADDDVPPEQLLASPLSRIAAQALPLPRELYAVPQDTRPNSTGADLACLQERAPLDAAIAAAHVAAVPEASAADVSAAMQRLSQGFAPWNATPPPQRAAILRRAAEALDARLAGFCGLLVKEAHKTLGDCVAEVREA
;
A
#
# COMPACT_ATOMS: atom_id res chain seq x y z
N ALA A 1 -18.12 -7.54 -11.09
CA ALA A 1 -18.51 -8.87 -11.60
C ALA A 1 -17.65 -9.19 -12.82
N PRO A 2 -17.14 -10.42 -12.96
CA PRO A 2 -16.37 -10.79 -14.14
C PRO A 2 -17.27 -10.73 -15.38
N VAL A 3 -16.74 -10.16 -16.46
CA VAL A 3 -17.42 -10.00 -17.75
C VAL A 3 -16.65 -10.82 -18.78
N GLY A 4 -17.34 -11.70 -19.49
CA GLY A 4 -16.76 -12.54 -20.53
C GLY A 4 -17.78 -13.52 -21.10
N GLU A 5 -17.40 -14.29 -22.11
CA GLU A 5 -18.25 -15.33 -22.66
C GLU A 5 -18.48 -16.44 -21.63
N HIS A 6 -19.66 -17.04 -21.66
CA HIS A 6 -20.08 -18.08 -20.70
C HIS A 6 -19.07 -19.24 -20.61
N ARG A 7 -18.43 -19.59 -21.71
CA ARG A 7 -17.41 -20.63 -21.80
C ARG A 7 -16.18 -20.34 -20.95
N ASP A 8 -15.74 -19.07 -20.93
CA ASP A 8 -14.54 -18.63 -20.19
C ASP A 8 -14.85 -18.38 -18.72
N LEU A 9 -16.09 -17.91 -18.45
CA LEU A 9 -16.54 -17.64 -17.08
C LEU A 9 -16.79 -18.91 -16.26
N LEU A 10 -17.14 -20.02 -16.89
CA LEU A 10 -17.45 -21.26 -16.18
C LEU A 10 -16.25 -21.78 -15.38
N ALA A 11 -15.07 -21.83 -16.00
CA ALA A 11 -13.85 -22.28 -15.32
C ALA A 11 -13.47 -21.35 -14.15
N TYR A 12 -13.66 -20.05 -14.31
CA TYR A 12 -13.44 -19.07 -13.24
C TYR A 12 -14.42 -19.27 -12.07
N LEU A 13 -15.70 -19.43 -12.35
CA LEU A 13 -16.74 -19.61 -11.33
C LEU A 13 -16.54 -20.93 -10.57
N VAL A 14 -16.24 -22.03 -11.28
CA VAL A 14 -15.97 -23.32 -10.64
C VAL A 14 -14.76 -23.23 -9.71
N ARG A 15 -13.67 -22.57 -10.15
CA ARG A 15 -12.49 -22.36 -9.30
C ARG A 15 -12.83 -21.54 -8.06
N ARG A 16 -13.59 -20.46 -8.18
CA ARG A 16 -14.01 -19.63 -7.04
C ARG A 16 -14.88 -20.40 -6.06
N LEU A 17 -15.81 -21.21 -6.56
CA LEU A 17 -16.65 -22.07 -5.73
C LEU A 17 -15.84 -23.13 -4.98
N LEU A 18 -14.89 -23.78 -5.67
CA LEU A 18 -14.04 -24.81 -5.07
C LEU A 18 -13.04 -24.22 -4.06
N GLU A 19 -12.44 -23.07 -4.35
CA GLU A 19 -11.48 -22.43 -3.44
C GLU A 19 -12.15 -21.89 -2.17
N ASN A 20 -13.37 -21.39 -2.26
CA ASN A 20 -14.04 -20.70 -1.16
C ASN A 20 -15.10 -21.53 -0.42
N GLY A 21 -15.46 -22.70 -0.89
CA GLY A 21 -16.64 -23.39 -0.39
C GLY A 21 -16.50 -24.87 -0.06
N ALA A 22 -15.51 -25.58 -0.60
CA ALA A 22 -15.58 -27.04 -0.58
C ALA A 22 -15.23 -27.68 0.78
N ASN A 23 -14.17 -27.21 1.46
CA ASN A 23 -13.63 -27.92 2.62
C ASN A 23 -14.00 -27.33 3.98
N SER A 24 -14.52 -26.09 4.01
CA SER A 24 -14.87 -25.40 5.25
C SER A 24 -16.32 -24.96 5.33
N SER A 25 -17.14 -25.29 4.33
CA SER A 25 -18.55 -24.93 4.37
C SER A 25 -19.30 -25.74 5.43
N PHE A 26 -20.21 -25.09 6.14
CA PHE A 26 -21.09 -25.75 7.12
C PHE A 26 -21.85 -26.95 6.53
N VAL A 27 -22.28 -26.84 5.26
CA VAL A 27 -23.00 -27.92 4.58
C VAL A 27 -22.10 -29.14 4.36
N HIS A 28 -20.84 -28.96 4.03
CA HIS A 28 -19.90 -30.08 3.90
C HIS A 28 -19.61 -30.73 5.25
N GLN A 29 -19.37 -29.91 6.28
CA GLN A 29 -19.15 -30.42 7.64
C GLN A 29 -20.38 -31.13 8.22
N LEU A 30 -21.59 -30.70 7.84
CA LEU A 30 -22.84 -31.35 8.24
C LEU A 30 -23.02 -32.73 7.59
N ALA A 31 -22.47 -32.92 6.40
CA ALA A 31 -22.54 -34.17 5.65
C ALA A 31 -21.37 -35.13 5.99
N ASP A 32 -20.43 -34.70 6.81
CA ASP A 32 -19.26 -35.48 7.22
C ASP A 32 -19.53 -36.18 8.57
N ASP A 33 -19.64 -37.51 8.54
CA ASP A 33 -19.92 -38.30 9.71
C ASP A 33 -18.80 -38.24 10.78
N ASP A 34 -17.61 -37.80 10.41
CA ASP A 34 -16.46 -37.66 11.33
C ASP A 34 -16.50 -36.32 12.10
N VAL A 35 -17.41 -35.42 11.77
CA VAL A 35 -17.55 -34.10 12.43
C VAL A 35 -18.62 -34.19 13.52
N PRO A 36 -18.26 -34.14 14.82
CA PRO A 36 -19.24 -34.19 15.89
C PRO A 36 -20.19 -33.01 15.90
N PRO A 37 -21.50 -33.22 16.20
CA PRO A 37 -22.48 -32.15 16.23
C PRO A 37 -22.11 -30.95 17.15
N GLU A 38 -21.45 -31.24 18.27
CA GLU A 38 -20.96 -30.20 19.20
C GLU A 38 -20.00 -29.22 18.57
N GLN A 39 -19.18 -29.71 17.63
CA GLN A 39 -18.25 -28.86 16.87
C GLN A 39 -19.00 -27.95 15.88
N LEU A 40 -20.07 -28.41 15.27
CA LEU A 40 -20.91 -27.64 14.38
C LEU A 40 -21.71 -26.56 15.13
N LEU A 41 -22.13 -26.86 16.34
CA LEU A 41 -22.91 -25.98 17.21
C LEU A 41 -22.04 -25.03 18.03
N ALA A 42 -20.71 -25.17 18.00
CA ALA A 42 -19.81 -24.29 18.73
C ALA A 42 -19.92 -22.87 18.24
N SER A 43 -19.96 -21.90 19.15
CA SER A 43 -20.00 -20.48 18.80
C SER A 43 -18.79 -20.12 17.95
N PRO A 44 -18.97 -19.41 16.81
CA PRO A 44 -17.85 -18.94 16.01
C PRO A 44 -16.90 -18.03 16.81
N LEU A 45 -17.39 -17.37 17.85
CA LEU A 45 -16.58 -16.53 18.74
C LEU A 45 -15.58 -17.35 19.57
N SER A 46 -15.90 -18.62 19.89
CA SER A 46 -14.97 -19.51 20.59
C SER A 46 -13.82 -20.01 19.70
N ARG A 47 -13.94 -19.85 18.38
CA ARG A 47 -12.94 -20.24 17.38
C ARG A 47 -12.05 -19.11 16.90
N ILE A 48 -12.24 -17.92 17.44
CA ILE A 48 -11.36 -16.80 17.15
C ILE A 48 -10.01 -17.11 17.82
N ALA A 49 -9.14 -17.76 17.07
CA ALA A 49 -7.76 -17.90 17.48
C ALA A 49 -7.13 -16.51 17.58
N ALA A 50 -6.42 -16.26 18.66
CA ALA A 50 -5.68 -15.00 18.89
C ALA A 50 -4.47 -14.84 17.95
N GLN A 51 -4.41 -15.53 16.81
CA GLN A 51 -3.43 -15.27 15.77
C GLN A 51 -3.88 -14.05 14.98
N ALA A 52 -3.47 -12.88 15.47
CA ALA A 52 -3.50 -11.69 14.65
C ALA A 52 -2.65 -11.92 13.40
N LEU A 53 -3.25 -11.77 12.22
CA LEU A 53 -2.46 -11.69 10.99
C LEU A 53 -1.46 -10.54 11.15
N PRO A 54 -0.21 -10.73 10.69
CA PRO A 54 0.76 -9.64 10.75
C PRO A 54 0.25 -8.43 9.98
N LEU A 55 0.42 -7.25 10.53
CA LEU A 55 0.11 -6.02 9.82
C LEU A 55 1.05 -5.88 8.61
N PRO A 56 0.65 -5.16 7.54
CA PRO A 56 1.49 -4.96 6.36
C PRO A 56 2.91 -4.47 6.69
N ARG A 57 3.05 -3.62 7.68
CA ARG A 57 4.35 -3.13 8.18
C ARG A 57 5.23 -4.19 8.84
N GLU A 58 4.62 -5.29 9.28
CA GLU A 58 5.29 -6.38 10.01
C GLU A 58 5.69 -7.54 9.09
N LEU A 59 5.13 -7.58 7.85
CA LEU A 59 5.38 -8.67 6.90
C LEU A 59 6.84 -8.88 6.55
N TYR A 60 7.65 -7.80 6.58
CA TYR A 60 9.07 -7.82 6.23
C TYR A 60 9.97 -7.48 7.42
N ALA A 61 9.42 -7.45 8.64
CA ALA A 61 10.17 -7.27 9.86
C ALA A 61 10.96 -8.56 10.19
N VAL A 62 12.09 -8.76 9.53
CA VAL A 62 13.06 -9.81 9.88
C VAL A 62 14.13 -9.21 10.77
N PRO A 63 14.54 -9.87 11.87
CA PRO A 63 15.47 -9.30 12.86
C PRO A 63 16.83 -8.83 12.32
N GLN A 64 17.26 -9.32 11.15
CA GLN A 64 18.56 -9.03 10.59
C GLN A 64 18.55 -8.17 9.32
N ASP A 65 17.41 -7.98 8.70
CA ASP A 65 17.31 -7.18 7.46
C ASP A 65 15.94 -6.50 7.44
N THR A 66 15.83 -5.43 8.22
CA THR A 66 14.60 -4.66 8.26
C THR A 66 14.44 -3.87 6.97
N ARG A 67 13.58 -4.37 6.10
CA ARG A 67 13.01 -3.59 5.00
C ARG A 67 11.62 -3.11 5.44
N PRO A 68 11.53 -1.97 6.12
CA PRO A 68 10.23 -1.45 6.48
C PRO A 68 9.47 -1.06 5.21
N ASN A 69 8.21 -1.49 5.12
CA ASN A 69 7.30 -0.91 4.13
C ASN A 69 6.86 0.47 4.61
N SER A 70 6.55 1.34 3.65
CA SER A 70 5.82 2.56 3.95
C SER A 70 4.52 2.22 4.69
N THR A 71 4.22 2.95 5.75
CA THR A 71 3.08 2.67 6.63
C THR A 71 1.74 2.86 5.93
N GLY A 72 1.64 3.86 5.07
CA GLY A 72 0.36 4.25 4.48
C GLY A 72 -0.63 4.77 5.53
N ALA A 73 -1.93 4.72 5.19
CA ALA A 73 -3.01 5.06 6.11
C ALA A 73 -4.24 4.20 5.81
N ASP A 74 -4.90 3.72 6.85
CA ASP A 74 -6.22 3.09 6.72
C ASP A 74 -7.31 4.17 6.65
N LEU A 75 -7.84 4.39 5.46
CA LEU A 75 -8.86 5.42 5.22
C LEU A 75 -10.23 5.09 5.81
N ALA A 76 -10.47 3.86 6.23
CA ALA A 76 -11.65 3.47 6.99
C ALA A 76 -11.51 3.83 8.49
N CYS A 77 -10.28 3.98 8.98
CA CYS A 77 -9.99 4.41 10.34
C CYS A 77 -10.03 5.95 10.43
N LEU A 78 -11.00 6.48 11.18
CA LEU A 78 -11.18 7.93 11.32
C LEU A 78 -9.93 8.62 11.91
N GLN A 79 -9.24 7.98 12.83
CA GLN A 79 -8.04 8.50 13.48
C GLN A 79 -6.88 8.67 12.49
N GLU A 80 -6.76 7.75 11.52
CA GLU A 80 -5.73 7.82 10.47
C GLU A 80 -6.12 8.76 9.32
N ARG A 81 -7.41 8.86 9.04
CA ARG A 81 -7.94 9.73 7.99
C ARG A 81 -7.97 11.21 8.37
N ALA A 82 -8.31 11.53 9.61
CA ALA A 82 -8.50 12.92 10.05
C ALA A 82 -7.28 13.84 9.80
N PRO A 83 -6.01 13.41 10.02
CA PRO A 83 -4.84 14.23 9.68
C PRO A 83 -4.73 14.52 8.18
N LEU A 84 -5.14 13.57 7.32
CA LEU A 84 -5.14 13.72 5.87
C LEU A 84 -6.20 14.73 5.43
N ASP A 85 -7.42 14.62 5.94
CA ASP A 85 -8.51 15.57 5.66
C ASP A 85 -8.12 17.01 6.10
N ALA A 86 -7.48 17.15 7.26
CA ALA A 86 -6.98 18.43 7.74
C ALA A 86 -5.87 19.00 6.82
N ALA A 87 -4.94 18.15 6.36
CA ALA A 87 -3.88 18.56 5.44
C ALA A 87 -4.44 18.98 4.07
N ILE A 88 -5.47 18.30 3.55
CA ILE A 88 -6.17 18.70 2.32
C ILE A 88 -6.81 20.09 2.49
N ALA A 89 -7.48 20.33 3.62
CA ALA A 89 -8.10 21.63 3.90
C ALA A 89 -7.07 22.76 3.98
N ALA A 90 -5.90 22.50 4.54
CA ALA A 90 -4.83 23.47 4.71
C ALA A 90 -3.89 23.59 3.48
N ALA A 91 -3.94 22.64 2.54
CA ALA A 91 -3.03 22.61 1.40
C ALA A 91 -3.21 23.84 0.49
N HIS A 92 -2.09 24.47 0.18
CA HIS A 92 -1.98 25.55 -0.78
C HIS A 92 -1.00 25.16 -1.88
N VAL A 93 -1.44 25.24 -3.13
CA VAL A 93 -0.59 25.00 -4.30
C VAL A 93 0.03 26.32 -4.71
N ALA A 94 1.35 26.43 -4.50
CA ALA A 94 2.09 27.60 -4.97
C ALA A 94 2.23 27.57 -6.50
N ALA A 95 2.11 28.74 -7.14
CA ALA A 95 2.41 28.84 -8.53
C ALA A 95 3.90 28.54 -8.77
N VAL A 96 4.19 27.61 -9.67
CA VAL A 96 5.54 27.25 -10.07
C VAL A 96 5.80 27.90 -11.44
N PRO A 97 6.87 28.68 -11.60
CA PRO A 97 7.20 29.27 -12.90
C PRO A 97 7.57 28.16 -13.90
N GLU A 98 7.16 28.35 -15.15
CA GLU A 98 7.57 27.46 -16.23
C GLU A 98 9.07 27.61 -16.50
N ALA A 99 9.75 26.45 -16.69
CA ALA A 99 11.15 26.42 -17.03
C ALA A 99 11.35 26.77 -18.52
N SER A 100 12.30 27.64 -18.82
CA SER A 100 12.74 27.92 -20.21
C SER A 100 13.59 26.74 -20.74
N ALA A 101 13.76 26.66 -22.07
CA ALA A 101 14.67 25.71 -22.69
C ALA A 101 16.12 25.85 -22.18
N ALA A 102 16.53 27.08 -21.84
CA ALA A 102 17.85 27.36 -21.27
C ALA A 102 17.97 26.77 -19.85
N ASP A 103 16.93 26.90 -19.02
CA ASP A 103 16.91 26.34 -17.68
C ASP A 103 16.99 24.78 -17.72
N VAL A 104 16.26 24.14 -18.63
CA VAL A 104 16.33 22.72 -18.86
C VAL A 104 17.73 22.27 -19.27
N SER A 105 18.33 22.97 -20.25
CA SER A 105 19.70 22.68 -20.73
C SER A 105 20.73 22.80 -19.58
N ALA A 106 20.64 23.90 -18.81
CA ALA A 106 21.51 24.12 -17.67
C ALA A 106 21.33 23.07 -16.57
N ALA A 107 20.09 22.62 -16.31
CA ALA A 107 19.80 21.55 -15.37
C ALA A 107 20.42 20.22 -15.82
N MET A 108 20.28 19.86 -17.09
CA MET A 108 20.87 18.64 -17.67
C MET A 108 22.40 18.64 -17.57
N GLN A 109 23.04 19.79 -17.81
CA GLN A 109 24.49 19.90 -17.63
C GLN A 109 24.92 19.68 -16.17
N ARG A 110 24.23 20.31 -15.22
CA ARG A 110 24.49 20.09 -13.77
C ARG A 110 24.34 18.63 -13.36
N LEU A 111 23.29 17.96 -13.84
CA LEU A 111 23.05 16.54 -13.57
C LEU A 111 24.17 15.66 -14.15
N SER A 112 24.59 15.95 -15.40
CA SER A 112 25.69 15.23 -16.04
C SER A 112 27.02 15.41 -15.28
N GLN A 113 27.34 16.62 -14.84
CA GLN A 113 28.52 16.92 -14.03
C GLN A 113 28.45 16.25 -12.63
N GLY A 114 27.26 16.17 -12.06
CA GLY A 114 27.01 15.52 -10.77
C GLY A 114 27.11 14.01 -10.80
N PHE A 115 27.07 13.38 -11.99
CA PHE A 115 27.05 11.91 -12.09
C PHE A 115 28.35 11.27 -11.59
N ALA A 116 29.50 11.78 -11.99
CA ALA A 116 30.81 11.16 -11.64
C ALA A 116 31.04 11.12 -10.11
N PRO A 117 30.88 12.23 -9.35
CA PRO A 117 31.02 12.19 -7.90
C PRO A 117 29.93 11.34 -7.23
N TRP A 118 28.70 11.33 -7.74
CA TRP A 118 27.64 10.47 -7.24
C TRP A 118 27.97 8.99 -7.46
N ASN A 119 28.44 8.61 -8.63
CA ASN A 119 28.81 7.24 -8.96
C ASN A 119 30.00 6.73 -8.12
N ALA A 120 30.91 7.63 -7.74
CA ALA A 120 32.02 7.32 -6.86
C ALA A 120 31.62 7.19 -5.38
N THR A 121 30.42 7.64 -5.00
CA THR A 121 29.92 7.53 -3.62
C THR A 121 29.68 6.07 -3.27
N PRO A 122 30.21 5.55 -2.15
CA PRO A 122 30.04 4.15 -1.76
C PRO A 122 28.57 3.74 -1.66
N PRO A 123 28.19 2.52 -2.13
CA PRO A 123 26.79 2.06 -2.11
C PRO A 123 26.08 2.20 -0.75
N PRO A 124 26.71 1.91 0.40
CA PRO A 124 26.06 2.11 1.70
C PRO A 124 25.66 3.55 1.98
N GLN A 125 26.47 4.53 1.53
CA GLN A 125 26.16 5.95 1.70
C GLN A 125 25.00 6.38 0.80
N ARG A 126 24.96 5.91 -0.46
CA ARG A 126 23.84 6.14 -1.37
C ARG A 126 22.55 5.53 -0.82
N ALA A 127 22.62 4.31 -0.32
CA ALA A 127 21.48 3.65 0.34
C ALA A 127 20.98 4.43 1.57
N ALA A 128 21.89 4.97 2.39
CA ALA A 128 21.52 5.79 3.53
C ALA A 128 20.80 7.10 3.13
N ILE A 129 21.17 7.70 1.99
CA ILE A 129 20.48 8.88 1.46
C ILE A 129 19.05 8.53 1.04
N LEU A 130 18.86 7.43 0.32
CA LEU A 130 17.53 6.98 -0.11
C LEU A 130 16.63 6.61 1.08
N ARG A 131 17.17 5.94 2.11
CA ARG A 131 16.42 5.63 3.33
C ARG A 131 15.95 6.91 4.03
N ARG A 132 16.80 7.92 4.18
CA ARG A 132 16.39 9.21 4.75
C ARG A 132 15.35 9.92 3.88
N ALA A 133 15.41 9.78 2.57
CA ALA A 133 14.37 10.32 1.69
C ALA A 133 13.03 9.63 1.91
N ALA A 134 13.01 8.29 2.01
CA ALA A 134 11.81 7.52 2.31
C ALA A 134 11.21 7.90 3.68
N GLU A 135 12.04 8.00 4.73
CA GLU A 135 11.62 8.46 6.06
C GLU A 135 11.01 9.87 6.01
N ALA A 136 11.59 10.78 5.21
CA ALA A 136 11.09 12.13 5.05
C ALA A 136 9.76 12.18 4.28
N LEU A 137 9.53 11.28 3.32
CA LEU A 137 8.26 11.12 2.62
C LEU A 137 7.18 10.60 3.57
N ASP A 138 7.44 9.53 4.31
CA ASP A 138 6.51 8.98 5.29
C ASP A 138 6.13 10.00 6.38
N ALA A 139 7.10 10.72 6.92
CA ALA A 139 6.86 11.76 7.92
C ALA A 139 5.98 12.92 7.41
N ARG A 140 5.89 13.11 6.09
CA ARG A 140 5.15 14.18 5.44
C ARG A 140 3.97 13.67 4.60
N LEU A 141 3.56 12.41 4.78
CA LEU A 141 2.48 11.77 4.04
C LEU A 141 1.25 12.67 3.90
N ALA A 142 0.75 13.20 5.01
CA ALA A 142 -0.45 14.04 5.00
C ALA A 142 -0.28 15.31 4.14
N GLY A 143 0.88 15.96 4.22
CA GLY A 143 1.19 17.15 3.43
C GLY A 143 1.24 16.85 1.92
N PHE A 144 1.89 15.75 1.52
CA PHE A 144 1.93 15.32 0.13
C PHE A 144 0.54 14.93 -0.39
N CYS A 145 -0.26 14.20 0.41
CA CYS A 145 -1.64 13.90 0.05
C CYS A 145 -2.46 15.18 -0.17
N GLY A 146 -2.31 16.19 0.71
CA GLY A 146 -2.97 17.48 0.55
C GLY A 146 -2.61 18.17 -0.78
N LEU A 147 -1.32 18.18 -1.15
CA LEU A 147 -0.87 18.74 -2.42
C LEU A 147 -1.41 17.95 -3.63
N LEU A 148 -1.30 16.61 -3.61
CA LEU A 148 -1.77 15.74 -4.70
C LEU A 148 -3.27 15.89 -4.96
N VAL A 149 -4.09 16.03 -3.91
CA VAL A 149 -5.53 16.29 -4.06
C VAL A 149 -5.76 17.65 -4.72
N LYS A 150 -5.07 18.70 -4.28
CA LYS A 150 -5.29 20.07 -4.75
C LYS A 150 -4.70 20.35 -6.13
N GLU A 151 -3.53 19.82 -6.42
CA GLU A 151 -2.78 20.09 -7.65
C GLU A 151 -3.12 19.09 -8.75
N ALA A 152 -3.12 17.78 -8.43
CA ALA A 152 -3.33 16.70 -9.38
C ALA A 152 -4.76 16.15 -9.40
N HIS A 153 -5.65 16.65 -8.54
CA HIS A 153 -7.05 16.22 -8.41
C HIS A 153 -7.22 14.69 -8.21
N LYS A 154 -6.25 14.07 -7.54
CA LYS A 154 -6.27 12.63 -7.23
C LYS A 154 -7.21 12.34 -6.08
N THR A 155 -7.73 11.10 -6.04
CA THR A 155 -8.46 10.59 -4.88
C THR A 155 -7.50 10.42 -3.70
N LEU A 156 -8.01 10.48 -2.47
CA LEU A 156 -7.17 10.33 -1.29
C LEU A 156 -6.49 8.96 -1.23
N GLY A 157 -7.17 7.90 -1.69
CA GLY A 157 -6.59 6.57 -1.79
C GLY A 157 -5.39 6.52 -2.74
N ASP A 158 -5.52 7.15 -3.92
CA ASP A 158 -4.42 7.24 -4.88
C ASP A 158 -3.26 8.07 -4.32
N CYS A 159 -3.56 9.16 -3.59
CA CYS A 159 -2.52 9.98 -2.97
C CYS A 159 -1.67 9.20 -1.96
N VAL A 160 -2.32 8.39 -1.10
CA VAL A 160 -1.63 7.50 -0.16
C VAL A 160 -0.78 6.47 -0.92
N ALA A 161 -1.32 5.91 -2.01
CA ALA A 161 -0.59 4.94 -2.83
C ALA A 161 0.64 5.56 -3.50
N GLU A 162 0.53 6.77 -4.05
CA GLU A 162 1.65 7.50 -4.68
C GLU A 162 2.81 7.76 -3.70
N VAL A 163 2.50 8.22 -2.49
CA VAL A 163 3.54 8.46 -1.48
C VAL A 163 4.18 7.16 -1.02
N ARG A 164 3.43 6.06 -0.96
CA ARG A 164 3.97 4.74 -0.63
C ARG A 164 4.84 4.15 -1.74
N GLU A 165 4.54 4.47 -2.99
CA GLU A 165 5.32 4.01 -4.14
C GLU A 165 6.65 4.75 -4.27
N ALA A 166 6.67 6.04 -3.94
CA ALA A 166 7.87 6.89 -4.02
C ALA A 166 8.94 6.53 -2.98
#